data_4626698ca00a991838a92ef3d170c9a0
#
_entry.id   4626698ca00a991838a92ef3d170c9a0
#
_cell.length_a   1.000
_cell.length_b   1.000
_cell.length_c   1.000
_cell.angle_alpha   90.00
_cell.angle_beta   90.00
_cell.angle_gamma   90.00
#
_symmetry.space_group_name_H-M   'P 1'
#
loop_
_entity.id
_entity.type
_entity.pdbx_description
1 polymer ?
#
loop_
_entity_poly.entity_id
_entity_poly.type
_entity_poly.pdbx_seq_one_letter_code
_entity_poly.pdbx_strand_id
1 'polypeptide(L)'
;MEHGSYEHSCGCVPGKGTDGARKVIKRWVVNDPKGTSKVAVLDVKQCYPTLPHEQLRLKLEKRIKDRKFLRLAFKIIASYQQAMANKTQLLPETIAVGIPVGLYTSPWFLNFFFQDLDHLIAEKCGLSHLVRYVDDMVLFDNSKKRLHAAIRTVGDYLQHMQMRLKSTWQVYHLRIRPLDFLGFKFHANGKITLRKSILYRISRKARTIARKGYASVTNASGMISYKGYMDHSDSSGFYEKWVQPFINFKVLKGVVSNENRKQCKALCAA
;
A
#
# COMPACT_ATOMS: atom_id res chain seq x y z
N MET A 1 10.31 16.11 1.48
CA MET A 1 8.96 15.56 1.26
C MET A 1 8.36 14.90 2.51
N GLU A 2 9.19 14.40 3.43
CA GLU A 2 8.69 13.78 4.68
C GLU A 2 8.20 14.81 5.71
N HIS A 3 8.77 16.01 5.74
CA HIS A 3 8.29 17.09 6.61
C HIS A 3 6.85 17.46 6.28
N GLY A 4 5.97 17.28 7.26
CA GLY A 4 4.53 17.52 7.14
C GLY A 4 3.74 16.32 6.59
N SER A 5 4.35 15.11 6.39
CA SER A 5 3.56 13.93 6.07
C SER A 5 2.77 13.48 7.30
N TYR A 6 1.53 13.07 7.09
CA TYR A 6 0.69 12.55 8.16
C TYR A 6 1.33 11.30 8.79
N GLU A 7 1.30 11.20 10.12
CA GLU A 7 2.00 10.15 10.88
C GLU A 7 1.64 8.73 10.40
N HIS A 8 0.39 8.49 10.05
CA HIS A 8 -0.12 7.17 9.65
C HIS A 8 -0.30 7.01 8.13
N SER A 9 0.37 7.84 7.34
CA SER A 9 0.64 7.56 5.93
C SER A 9 1.79 6.56 5.84
N CYS A 10 1.49 5.31 5.46
CA CYS A 10 2.41 4.19 5.59
C CYS A 10 2.97 3.66 4.28
N GLY A 11 2.31 3.92 3.15
CA GLY A 11 2.70 3.38 1.85
C GLY A 11 4.03 3.95 1.36
N CYS A 12 5.00 3.10 1.08
CA CYS A 12 6.33 3.49 0.55
C CYS A 12 7.07 4.54 1.39
N VAL A 13 6.81 4.59 2.70
CA VAL A 13 7.51 5.44 3.66
C VAL A 13 8.53 4.60 4.41
N PRO A 14 9.82 4.99 4.46
CA PRO A 14 10.85 4.26 5.21
C PRO A 14 10.43 4.00 6.67
N GLY A 15 10.67 2.79 7.15
CA GLY A 15 10.33 2.39 8.51
C GLY A 15 8.84 2.11 8.79
N LYS A 16 7.94 2.38 7.84
CA LYS A 16 6.50 2.15 8.01
C LYS A 16 6.00 0.94 7.20
N GLY A 17 5.71 1.07 5.93
CA GLY A 17 5.25 -0.02 5.07
C GLY A 17 3.98 -0.71 5.56
N THR A 18 3.78 -1.94 5.11
CA THR A 18 2.63 -2.78 5.51
C THR A 18 2.66 -3.16 6.99
N ASP A 19 3.86 -3.36 7.56
CA ASP A 19 4.02 -3.70 8.97
C ASP A 19 3.70 -2.51 9.88
N GLY A 20 4.09 -1.29 9.49
CA GLY A 20 3.72 -0.07 10.20
C GLY A 20 2.21 0.13 10.24
N ALA A 21 1.53 0.01 9.09
CA ALA A 21 0.08 0.10 9.02
C ALA A 21 -0.61 -0.97 9.90
N ARG A 22 -0.11 -2.22 9.84
CA ARG A 22 -0.60 -3.33 10.66
C ARG A 22 -0.49 -3.05 12.17
N LYS A 23 0.70 -2.59 12.62
CA LYS A 23 0.95 -2.26 14.02
C LYS A 23 0.03 -1.17 14.54
N VAL A 24 -0.14 -0.11 13.74
CA VAL A 24 -1.02 1.02 14.08
C VAL A 24 -2.47 0.56 14.22
N ILE A 25 -3.00 -0.15 13.23
CA ILE A 25 -4.38 -0.65 13.28
C ILE A 25 -4.58 -1.60 14.47
N LYS A 26 -3.65 -2.55 14.71
CA LYS A 26 -3.72 -3.45 15.85
C LYS A 26 -3.78 -2.67 17.17
N ARG A 27 -2.88 -1.71 17.35
CA ARG A 27 -2.83 -0.85 18.55
C ARG A 27 -4.15 -0.15 18.79
N TRP A 28 -4.76 0.45 17.76
CA TRP A 28 -6.03 1.15 17.89
C TRP A 28 -7.19 0.21 18.22
N VAL A 29 -7.31 -0.93 17.53
CA VAL A 29 -8.38 -1.90 17.78
C VAL A 29 -8.32 -2.47 19.20
N VAL A 30 -7.11 -2.66 19.74
CA VAL A 30 -6.91 -3.18 21.12
C VAL A 30 -7.13 -2.09 22.16
N ASN A 31 -6.57 -0.89 21.96
CA ASN A 31 -6.55 0.16 22.97
C ASN A 31 -7.80 1.04 22.95
N ASP A 32 -8.46 1.18 21.80
CA ASP A 32 -9.71 1.93 21.64
C ASP A 32 -10.77 1.13 20.84
N PRO A 33 -11.32 0.04 21.41
CA PRO A 33 -12.31 -0.78 20.72
C PRO A 33 -13.64 -0.05 20.49
N LYS A 34 -13.93 1.02 21.22
CA LYS A 34 -15.11 1.87 21.03
C LYS A 34 -14.91 2.79 19.83
N GLY A 35 -13.81 3.54 19.78
CA GLY A 35 -13.47 4.44 18.67
C GLY A 35 -13.23 3.69 17.35
N THR A 36 -12.80 2.42 17.41
CA THR A 36 -12.61 1.57 16.21
C THR A 36 -13.77 0.63 15.92
N SER A 37 -14.93 0.82 16.58
CA SER A 37 -16.10 -0.07 16.42
C SER A 37 -16.67 -0.13 15.01
N LYS A 38 -16.50 0.93 14.23
CA LYS A 38 -16.92 1.01 12.83
C LYS A 38 -15.74 1.43 11.95
N VAL A 39 -15.72 0.94 10.72
CA VAL A 39 -14.65 1.17 9.76
C VAL A 39 -15.21 1.59 8.42
N ALA A 40 -14.55 2.56 7.79
CA ALA A 40 -14.73 2.91 6.39
C ALA A 40 -13.47 2.51 5.62
N VAL A 41 -13.66 1.83 4.49
CA VAL A 41 -12.58 1.46 3.57
C VAL A 41 -12.80 2.22 2.28
N LEU A 42 -11.81 2.98 1.86
CA LEU A 42 -11.85 3.87 0.71
C LEU A 42 -10.67 3.56 -0.21
N ASP A 43 -10.85 3.82 -1.50
CA ASP A 43 -9.81 3.63 -2.52
C ASP A 43 -9.99 4.71 -3.60
N VAL A 44 -8.91 5.34 -4.03
CA VAL A 44 -8.92 6.34 -5.10
C VAL A 44 -8.93 5.63 -6.45
N LYS A 45 -9.87 6.02 -7.32
CA LYS A 45 -10.03 5.38 -8.63
C LYS A 45 -8.81 5.65 -9.51
N GLN A 46 -8.14 4.57 -9.95
CA GLN A 46 -7.03 4.64 -10.92
C GLN A 46 -5.97 5.70 -10.55
N CYS A 47 -5.52 5.72 -9.32
CA CYS A 47 -4.72 6.79 -8.73
C CYS A 47 -3.50 7.19 -9.57
N TYR A 48 -2.68 6.22 -10.04
CA TYR A 48 -1.50 6.47 -10.86
C TYR A 48 -1.81 7.06 -12.25
N PRO A 49 -2.74 6.50 -13.05
CA PRO A 49 -3.01 7.01 -14.39
C PRO A 49 -3.86 8.28 -14.42
N THR A 50 -4.49 8.67 -13.32
CA THR A 50 -5.36 9.87 -13.28
C THR A 50 -4.81 11.03 -12.47
N LEU A 51 -3.59 10.92 -11.93
CA LEU A 51 -2.98 12.00 -11.16
C LEU A 51 -2.78 13.26 -12.01
N PRO A 52 -3.41 14.41 -11.70
CA PRO A 52 -3.33 15.61 -12.53
C PRO A 52 -1.94 16.24 -12.46
N HIS A 53 -1.30 16.45 -13.61
CA HIS A 53 0.06 17.01 -13.70
C HIS A 53 0.12 18.43 -13.15
N GLU A 54 -0.82 19.27 -13.53
CA GLU A 54 -0.86 20.68 -13.09
C GLU A 54 -0.96 20.78 -11.57
N GLN A 55 -1.90 20.07 -10.97
CA GLN A 55 -2.09 20.05 -9.51
C GLN A 55 -0.85 19.54 -8.78
N LEU A 56 -0.21 18.50 -9.30
CA LEU A 56 1.04 17.98 -8.76
C LEU A 56 2.17 19.01 -8.87
N ARG A 57 2.31 19.68 -10.03
CA ARG A 57 3.33 20.72 -10.26
C ARG A 57 3.15 21.89 -9.31
N LEU A 58 1.94 22.43 -9.20
CA LEU A 58 1.63 23.53 -8.29
C LEU A 58 1.98 23.20 -6.84
N LYS A 59 1.65 22.00 -6.39
CA LYS A 59 2.02 21.53 -5.04
C LYS A 59 3.53 21.41 -4.86
N LEU A 60 4.26 20.87 -5.86
CA LEU A 60 5.71 20.75 -5.82
C LEU A 60 6.38 22.13 -5.77
N GLU A 61 6.00 23.06 -6.63
CA GLU A 61 6.55 24.43 -6.69
C GLU A 61 6.29 25.24 -5.42
N LYS A 62 5.11 25.04 -4.80
CA LYS A 62 4.76 25.68 -3.53
C LYS A 62 5.67 25.23 -2.38
N ARG A 63 6.03 23.95 -2.32
CA ARG A 63 6.77 23.35 -1.20
C ARG A 63 8.28 23.25 -1.43
N ILE A 64 8.72 23.12 -2.67
CA ILE A 64 10.11 22.85 -3.03
C ILE A 64 10.66 24.07 -3.77
N LYS A 65 11.76 24.62 -3.26
CA LYS A 65 12.43 25.80 -3.87
C LYS A 65 13.65 25.41 -4.71
N ASP A 66 14.11 24.16 -4.59
CA ASP A 66 15.22 23.65 -5.40
C ASP A 66 14.79 23.45 -6.86
N ARG A 67 15.26 24.34 -7.71
CA ARG A 67 14.98 24.32 -9.16
C ARG A 67 15.55 23.08 -9.87
N LYS A 68 16.68 22.51 -9.38
CA LYS A 68 17.25 21.29 -9.97
C LYS A 68 16.38 20.10 -9.70
N PHE A 69 15.90 19.97 -8.45
CA PHE A 69 14.93 18.92 -8.08
C PHE A 69 13.62 19.06 -8.88
N LEU A 70 13.04 20.26 -8.96
CA LEU A 70 11.80 20.48 -9.72
C LEU A 70 11.97 20.10 -11.19
N ARG A 71 13.09 20.48 -11.82
CA ARG A 71 13.41 20.10 -13.20
C ARG A 71 13.46 18.58 -13.37
N LEU A 72 14.07 17.86 -12.43
CA LEU A 72 14.10 16.38 -12.46
C LEU A 72 12.71 15.79 -12.29
N ALA A 73 11.92 16.26 -11.32
CA ALA A 73 10.55 15.80 -11.08
C ALA A 73 9.67 15.99 -12.34
N PHE A 74 9.78 17.15 -13.00
CA PHE A 74 9.02 17.42 -14.22
C PHE A 74 9.49 16.57 -15.42
N LYS A 75 10.77 16.24 -15.52
CA LYS A 75 11.26 15.27 -16.51
C LYS A 75 10.66 13.88 -16.31
N ILE A 76 10.49 13.44 -15.06
CA ILE A 76 9.84 12.15 -14.75
C ILE A 76 8.37 12.18 -15.19
N ILE A 77 7.63 13.26 -14.92
CA ILE A 77 6.25 13.43 -15.38
C ILE A 77 6.20 13.43 -16.90
N ALA A 78 7.09 14.17 -17.57
CA ALA A 78 7.16 14.23 -19.03
C ALA A 78 7.49 12.87 -19.66
N SER A 79 8.30 12.03 -19.01
CA SER A 79 8.59 10.68 -19.51
C SER A 79 7.34 9.78 -19.57
N TYR A 80 6.41 9.95 -18.63
CA TYR A 80 5.13 9.28 -18.67
C TYR A 80 4.27 9.80 -19.84
N GLN A 81 4.23 11.11 -20.03
CA GLN A 81 3.53 11.73 -21.15
C GLN A 81 4.02 11.16 -22.48
N GLN A 82 5.34 11.10 -22.68
CA GLN A 82 5.94 10.53 -23.89
C GLN A 82 5.59 9.04 -24.07
N ALA A 83 5.68 8.25 -23.01
CA ALA A 83 5.34 6.82 -23.07
C ALA A 83 3.85 6.59 -23.40
N MET A 84 2.95 7.42 -22.87
CA MET A 84 1.52 7.33 -23.17
C MET A 84 1.20 7.86 -24.57
N ALA A 85 1.88 8.94 -25.03
CA ALA A 85 1.74 9.45 -26.38
C ALA A 85 2.11 8.40 -27.42
N ASN A 86 3.23 7.70 -27.22
CA ASN A 86 3.65 6.61 -28.11
C ASN A 86 2.64 5.46 -28.15
N LYS A 87 1.92 5.22 -27.04
CA LYS A 87 0.91 4.17 -26.93
C LYS A 87 -0.43 4.56 -27.53
N THR A 88 -0.84 5.81 -27.41
CA THR A 88 -2.17 6.31 -27.78
C THR A 88 -2.17 7.10 -29.09
N GLN A 89 -1.02 7.36 -29.70
CA GLN A 89 -0.84 8.22 -30.87
C GLN A 89 -1.29 9.68 -30.66
N LEU A 90 -1.34 10.13 -29.41
CA LEU A 90 -1.62 11.51 -29.04
C LEU A 90 -0.32 12.31 -28.89
N LEU A 91 -0.40 13.63 -29.00
CA LEU A 91 0.72 14.49 -28.68
C LEU A 91 1.04 14.46 -27.18
N PRO A 92 2.32 14.38 -26.76
CA PRO A 92 2.70 14.34 -25.33
C PRO A 92 2.09 15.47 -24.51
N GLU A 93 2.00 16.67 -25.08
CA GLU A 93 1.47 17.88 -24.43
C GLU A 93 -0.02 17.78 -24.12
N THR A 94 -0.77 16.92 -24.82
CA THR A 94 -2.21 16.71 -24.55
C THR A 94 -2.46 15.78 -23.37
N ILE A 95 -1.43 15.08 -22.87
CA ILE A 95 -1.55 14.15 -21.74
C ILE A 95 -1.32 14.91 -20.45
N ALA A 96 -2.43 15.37 -19.84
CA ALA A 96 -2.42 16.19 -18.63
C ALA A 96 -2.50 15.40 -17.32
N VAL A 97 -2.50 14.07 -17.38
CA VAL A 97 -2.69 13.21 -16.21
C VAL A 97 -1.77 11.99 -16.25
N GLY A 98 -1.52 11.45 -15.06
CA GLY A 98 -0.85 10.17 -14.86
C GLY A 98 0.65 10.28 -14.52
N ILE A 99 1.13 9.27 -13.80
CA ILE A 99 2.55 9.09 -13.46
C ILE A 99 2.96 7.64 -13.71
N PRO A 100 4.26 7.38 -13.98
CA PRO A 100 4.74 6.05 -14.32
C PRO A 100 4.49 5.05 -13.19
N VAL A 101 3.92 3.90 -13.52
CA VAL A 101 3.81 2.77 -12.59
C VAL A 101 5.13 2.01 -12.58
N GLY A 102 5.62 1.65 -11.39
CA GLY A 102 6.85 0.88 -11.22
C GLY A 102 8.12 1.71 -10.98
N LEU A 103 8.07 3.03 -11.14
CA LEU A 103 9.18 3.88 -10.69
C LEU A 103 9.12 4.08 -9.17
N TYR A 104 10.30 4.06 -8.55
CA TYR A 104 10.43 4.28 -7.10
C TYR A 104 9.90 5.66 -6.64
N THR A 105 9.96 6.66 -7.51
CA THR A 105 9.51 8.03 -7.24
C THR A 105 7.99 8.20 -7.27
N SER A 106 7.26 7.35 -8.00
CA SER A 106 5.82 7.54 -8.21
C SER A 106 4.99 7.43 -6.93
N PRO A 107 5.24 6.46 -6.01
CA PRO A 107 4.57 6.43 -4.70
C PRO A 107 4.88 7.66 -3.85
N TRP A 108 6.06 8.25 -3.98
CA TRP A 108 6.43 9.50 -3.29
C TRP A 108 5.62 10.69 -3.80
N PHE A 109 5.43 10.80 -5.11
CA PHE A 109 4.55 11.83 -5.67
C PHE A 109 3.12 11.70 -5.17
N LEU A 110 2.59 10.47 -5.10
CA LEU A 110 1.25 10.22 -4.57
C LEU A 110 1.15 10.56 -3.07
N ASN A 111 2.10 10.13 -2.26
CA ASN A 111 2.11 10.46 -0.85
C ASN A 111 2.17 11.96 -0.62
N PHE A 112 3.01 12.67 -1.35
CA PHE A 112 3.10 14.12 -1.32
C PHE A 112 1.80 14.79 -1.78
N PHE A 113 1.18 14.27 -2.85
CA PHE A 113 -0.06 14.80 -3.39
C PHE A 113 -1.23 14.70 -2.39
N PHE A 114 -1.34 13.58 -1.68
CA PHE A 114 -2.41 13.31 -0.72
C PHE A 114 -2.13 13.81 0.71
N GLN A 115 -1.00 14.42 0.97
CA GLN A 115 -0.64 14.91 2.29
C GLN A 115 -1.70 15.86 2.88
N ASP A 116 -2.18 16.81 2.06
CA ASP A 116 -3.21 17.76 2.50
C ASP A 116 -4.56 17.07 2.74
N LEU A 117 -4.87 15.98 2.03
CA LEU A 117 -6.06 15.16 2.28
C LEU A 117 -5.99 14.45 3.63
N ASP A 118 -4.82 13.90 3.98
CA ASP A 118 -4.62 13.25 5.27
C ASP A 118 -4.88 14.22 6.43
N HIS A 119 -4.33 15.44 6.35
CA HIS A 119 -4.56 16.50 7.32
C HIS A 119 -6.02 16.98 7.34
N LEU A 120 -6.66 17.10 6.18
CA LEU A 120 -8.08 17.44 6.09
C LEU A 120 -8.96 16.43 6.86
N ILE A 121 -8.69 15.13 6.70
CA ILE A 121 -9.44 14.08 7.38
C ILE A 121 -9.18 14.11 8.89
N ALA A 122 -7.91 14.19 9.29
CA ALA A 122 -7.54 14.17 10.69
C ALA A 122 -8.04 15.42 11.45
N GLU A 123 -7.83 16.61 10.89
CA GLU A 123 -8.07 17.88 11.57
C GLU A 123 -9.51 18.37 11.38
N LYS A 124 -9.99 18.48 10.13
CA LYS A 124 -11.33 19.03 9.87
C LYS A 124 -12.47 18.03 10.08
N CYS A 125 -12.27 16.75 9.73
CA CYS A 125 -13.27 15.73 10.04
C CYS A 125 -13.15 15.21 11.48
N GLY A 126 -12.06 15.53 12.19
CA GLY A 126 -11.81 15.13 13.57
C GLY A 126 -11.70 13.61 13.73
N LEU A 127 -11.17 12.92 12.72
CA LEU A 127 -10.96 11.47 12.76
C LEU A 127 -9.50 11.16 13.14
N SER A 128 -9.30 10.74 14.38
CA SER A 128 -7.98 10.39 14.93
C SER A 128 -7.44 9.06 14.41
N HIS A 129 -8.30 8.17 13.90
CA HIS A 129 -7.93 6.84 13.45
C HIS A 129 -8.03 6.75 11.91
N LEU A 130 -7.05 7.35 11.24
CA LEU A 130 -6.84 7.27 9.78
C LEU A 130 -5.53 6.54 9.49
N VAL A 131 -5.55 5.51 8.65
CA VAL A 131 -4.36 4.95 8.01
C VAL A 131 -4.51 5.04 6.51
N ARG A 132 -3.48 5.54 5.82
CA ARG A 132 -3.39 5.51 4.36
C ARG A 132 -2.19 4.69 3.89
N TYR A 133 -2.41 3.88 2.88
CA TYR A 133 -1.36 3.15 2.18
C TYR A 133 -1.45 3.48 0.68
N VAL A 134 -0.72 4.49 0.26
CA VAL A 134 -0.76 5.08 -1.08
C VAL A 134 -2.16 5.60 -1.40
N ASP A 135 -2.99 4.84 -2.11
CA ASP A 135 -4.35 5.13 -2.54
C ASP A 135 -5.43 4.50 -1.65
N ASP A 136 -5.08 3.45 -0.92
CA ASP A 136 -5.97 2.78 0.02
C ASP A 136 -6.05 3.53 1.36
N MET A 137 -7.26 3.84 1.82
CA MET A 137 -7.50 4.53 3.10
C MET A 137 -8.45 3.74 3.99
N VAL A 138 -8.14 3.71 5.27
CA VAL A 138 -8.97 3.12 6.32
C VAL A 138 -9.24 4.16 7.39
N LEU A 139 -10.50 4.44 7.65
CA LEU A 139 -10.97 5.35 8.68
C LEU A 139 -11.74 4.57 9.72
N PHE A 140 -11.51 4.84 11.00
CA PHE A 140 -12.34 4.29 12.08
C PHE A 140 -13.03 5.39 12.86
N ASP A 141 -14.22 5.08 13.35
CA ASP A 141 -14.98 5.92 14.27
C ASP A 141 -16.08 5.11 14.97
N ASN A 142 -16.64 5.62 16.04
CA ASN A 142 -17.79 5.03 16.70
C ASN A 142 -19.13 5.43 16.06
N SER A 143 -19.14 6.37 15.10
CA SER A 143 -20.32 6.90 14.44
C SER A 143 -20.29 6.69 12.92
N LYS A 144 -21.26 5.93 12.38
CA LYS A 144 -21.45 5.83 10.93
C LYS A 144 -21.70 7.18 10.27
N LYS A 145 -22.45 8.09 10.95
CA LYS A 145 -22.75 9.42 10.44
C LYS A 145 -21.48 10.24 10.20
N ARG A 146 -20.52 10.19 11.15
CA ARG A 146 -19.22 10.87 11.01
C ARG A 146 -18.39 10.26 9.89
N LEU A 147 -18.33 8.91 9.77
CA LEU A 147 -17.65 8.27 8.68
C LEU A 147 -18.22 8.64 7.31
N HIS A 148 -19.55 8.65 7.16
CA HIS A 148 -20.20 9.10 5.92
C HIS A 148 -19.96 10.59 5.63
N ALA A 149 -19.91 11.46 6.64
CA ALA A 149 -19.54 12.86 6.46
C ALA A 149 -18.10 13.00 5.96
N ALA A 150 -17.16 12.27 6.56
CA ALA A 150 -15.76 12.24 6.12
C ALA A 150 -15.62 11.72 4.69
N ILE A 151 -16.37 10.68 4.31
CA ILE A 151 -16.35 10.15 2.93
C ILE A 151 -16.80 11.23 1.93
N ARG A 152 -17.84 12.00 2.25
CA ARG A 152 -18.26 13.13 1.39
C ARG A 152 -17.15 14.17 1.27
N THR A 153 -16.54 14.59 2.38
CA THR A 153 -15.42 15.52 2.38
C THR A 153 -14.23 15.02 1.56
N VAL A 154 -13.91 13.73 1.66
CA VAL A 154 -12.87 13.09 0.82
C VAL A 154 -13.28 13.13 -0.67
N GLY A 155 -14.54 12.81 -0.98
CA GLY A 155 -15.07 12.86 -2.34
C GLY A 155 -14.99 14.26 -2.95
N ASP A 156 -15.43 15.28 -2.21
CA ASP A 156 -15.40 16.69 -2.62
C ASP A 156 -13.96 17.18 -2.84
N TYR A 157 -13.04 16.82 -1.92
CA TYR A 157 -11.62 17.14 -2.07
C TYR A 157 -11.03 16.50 -3.32
N LEU A 158 -11.27 15.21 -3.54
CA LEU A 158 -10.76 14.50 -4.72
C LEU A 158 -11.33 15.09 -6.01
N GLN A 159 -12.63 15.44 -6.03
CA GLN A 159 -13.25 16.07 -7.19
C GLN A 159 -12.62 17.44 -7.48
N HIS A 160 -12.38 18.27 -6.46
CA HIS A 160 -11.66 19.53 -6.60
C HIS A 160 -10.25 19.32 -7.17
N MET A 161 -9.59 18.24 -6.79
CA MET A 161 -8.28 17.81 -7.30
C MET A 161 -8.36 17.03 -8.63
N GLN A 162 -9.52 17.06 -9.33
CA GLN A 162 -9.76 16.34 -10.60
C GLN A 162 -9.56 14.81 -10.52
N MET A 163 -9.68 14.24 -9.32
CA MET A 163 -9.63 12.80 -9.07
C MET A 163 -10.97 12.28 -8.57
N ARG A 164 -11.12 10.97 -8.44
CA ARG A 164 -12.39 10.37 -8.01
C ARG A 164 -12.16 9.27 -6.97
N LEU A 165 -13.06 9.22 -6.00
CA LEU A 165 -13.18 8.08 -5.10
C LEU A 165 -13.84 6.91 -5.85
N LYS A 166 -13.39 5.67 -5.61
CA LYS A 166 -14.13 4.49 -6.11
C LYS A 166 -15.50 4.41 -5.46
N SER A 167 -16.52 4.04 -6.22
CA SER A 167 -17.89 3.82 -5.71
C SER A 167 -18.03 2.59 -4.79
N THR A 168 -16.99 1.75 -4.73
CA THR A 168 -16.97 0.50 -3.95
C THR A 168 -16.57 0.69 -2.49
N TRP A 169 -16.50 1.94 -1.99
CA TRP A 169 -16.24 2.19 -0.57
C TRP A 169 -17.31 1.56 0.32
N GLN A 170 -16.94 1.18 1.53
CA GLN A 170 -17.81 0.46 2.47
C GLN A 170 -17.67 1.02 3.87
N VAL A 171 -18.81 1.10 4.58
CA VAL A 171 -18.85 1.40 6.02
C VAL A 171 -19.59 0.29 6.74
N TYR A 172 -18.91 -0.34 7.68
CA TYR A 172 -19.47 -1.47 8.42
C TYR A 172 -18.96 -1.54 9.87
N HIS A 173 -19.57 -2.41 10.65
CA HIS A 173 -19.19 -2.65 12.04
C HIS A 173 -18.08 -3.71 12.11
N LEU A 174 -16.96 -3.40 12.78
CA LEU A 174 -15.80 -4.31 12.85
C LEU A 174 -16.12 -5.65 13.53
N ARG A 175 -17.06 -5.69 14.46
CA ARG A 175 -17.53 -6.93 15.11
C ARG A 175 -18.30 -7.85 14.16
N ILE A 176 -18.99 -7.29 13.16
CA ILE A 176 -19.76 -8.07 12.18
C ILE A 176 -18.85 -8.62 11.11
N ARG A 177 -17.89 -7.81 10.65
CA ARG A 177 -16.97 -8.16 9.57
C ARG A 177 -15.57 -7.66 9.89
N PRO A 178 -14.53 -8.51 9.85
CA PRO A 178 -13.15 -8.07 10.03
C PRO A 178 -12.73 -7.15 8.89
N LEU A 179 -11.90 -6.15 9.20
CA LEU A 179 -11.28 -5.30 8.21
C LEU A 179 -10.28 -6.11 7.39
N ASP A 180 -10.46 -6.12 6.07
CA ASP A 180 -9.52 -6.70 5.11
C ASP A 180 -8.65 -5.58 4.51
N PHE A 181 -7.38 -5.50 4.93
CA PHE A 181 -6.46 -4.45 4.52
C PHE A 181 -5.04 -4.99 4.38
N LEU A 182 -4.37 -4.68 3.27
CA LEU A 182 -2.99 -5.09 2.95
C LEU A 182 -2.73 -6.60 3.07
N GLY A 183 -3.74 -7.43 2.83
CA GLY A 183 -3.63 -8.89 2.92
C GLY A 183 -3.91 -9.48 4.31
N PHE A 184 -4.06 -8.64 5.32
CA PHE A 184 -4.44 -9.01 6.67
C PHE A 184 -5.93 -8.80 6.91
N LYS A 185 -6.49 -9.59 7.82
CA LYS A 185 -7.84 -9.41 8.37
C LYS A 185 -7.73 -9.06 9.85
N PHE A 186 -8.17 -7.87 10.18
CA PHE A 186 -8.19 -7.35 11.56
C PHE A 186 -9.55 -7.60 12.17
N HIS A 187 -9.57 -8.36 13.27
CA HIS A 187 -10.78 -8.69 14.01
C HIS A 187 -10.96 -7.73 15.19
N ALA A 188 -12.21 -7.50 15.59
CA ALA A 188 -12.54 -6.59 16.70
C ALA A 188 -11.95 -7.00 18.07
N ASN A 189 -11.54 -8.25 18.23
CA ASN A 189 -10.84 -8.76 19.42
C ASN A 189 -9.31 -8.57 19.37
N GLY A 190 -8.79 -7.83 18.38
CA GLY A 190 -7.34 -7.60 18.19
C GLY A 190 -6.61 -8.73 17.47
N LYS A 191 -7.28 -9.88 17.17
CA LYS A 191 -6.69 -10.96 16.37
C LYS A 191 -6.44 -10.48 14.94
N ILE A 192 -5.28 -10.87 14.37
CA ILE A 192 -4.93 -10.61 12.98
C ILE A 192 -4.80 -11.95 12.26
N THR A 193 -5.60 -12.17 11.23
CA THR A 193 -5.49 -13.36 10.38
C THR A 193 -5.12 -12.98 8.95
N LEU A 194 -4.74 -13.94 8.13
CA LEU A 194 -4.45 -13.70 6.72
C LEU A 194 -5.72 -13.87 5.87
N ARG A 195 -5.73 -13.17 4.73
CA ARG A 195 -6.76 -13.34 3.70
C ARG A 195 -6.74 -14.79 3.18
N LYS A 196 -7.90 -15.43 3.02
CA LYS A 196 -8.01 -16.83 2.55
C LYS A 196 -7.23 -17.09 1.26
N SER A 197 -7.24 -16.14 0.32
CA SER A 197 -6.48 -16.25 -0.93
C SER A 197 -4.96 -16.33 -0.71
N ILE A 198 -4.44 -15.64 0.30
CA ILE A 198 -3.01 -15.69 0.66
C ILE A 198 -2.70 -17.05 1.29
N LEU A 199 -3.50 -17.51 2.25
CA LEU A 199 -3.35 -18.84 2.87
C LEU A 199 -3.36 -19.95 1.79
N TYR A 200 -4.29 -19.88 0.85
CA TYR A 200 -4.36 -20.84 -0.26
C TYR A 200 -3.09 -20.81 -1.14
N ARG A 201 -2.60 -19.63 -1.49
CA ARG A 201 -1.36 -19.49 -2.29
C ARG A 201 -0.15 -20.03 -1.55
N ILE A 202 -0.05 -19.80 -0.24
CA ILE A 202 1.04 -20.32 0.61
C ILE A 202 1.01 -21.84 0.61
N SER A 203 -0.11 -22.46 0.98
CA SER A 203 -0.24 -23.93 1.06
C SER A 203 0.01 -24.63 -0.29
N ARG A 204 -0.54 -24.03 -1.38
CA ARG A 204 -0.30 -24.56 -2.73
C ARG A 204 1.18 -24.50 -3.11
N LYS A 205 1.86 -23.37 -2.85
CA LYS A 205 3.28 -23.21 -3.15
C LYS A 205 4.14 -24.14 -2.32
N ALA A 206 3.84 -24.32 -1.02
CA ALA A 206 4.55 -25.24 -0.14
C ALA A 206 4.49 -26.69 -0.67
N ARG A 207 3.29 -27.17 -0.98
CA ARG A 207 3.10 -28.52 -1.56
C ARG A 207 3.77 -28.68 -2.93
N THR A 208 3.77 -27.64 -3.76
CA THR A 208 4.43 -27.71 -5.08
C THR A 208 5.94 -27.86 -4.93
N ILE A 209 6.57 -27.17 -3.98
CA ILE A 209 8.00 -27.29 -3.70
C ILE A 209 8.30 -28.71 -3.17
N ALA A 210 7.52 -29.18 -2.20
CA ALA A 210 7.71 -30.51 -1.64
C ALA A 210 7.60 -31.62 -2.70
N ARG A 211 6.57 -31.55 -3.55
CA ARG A 211 6.37 -32.55 -4.62
C ARG A 211 7.51 -32.56 -5.65
N LYS A 212 8.14 -31.42 -5.92
CA LYS A 212 9.28 -31.32 -6.85
C LYS A 212 10.60 -31.71 -6.22
N GLY A 213 10.71 -31.77 -4.90
CA GLY A 213 11.96 -32.04 -4.19
C GLY A 213 12.96 -30.85 -4.21
N TYR A 214 12.67 -29.79 -4.93
CA TYR A 214 13.52 -28.59 -5.01
C TYR A 214 12.68 -27.31 -5.15
N ALA A 215 13.28 -26.18 -4.79
CA ALA A 215 12.69 -24.84 -4.97
C ALA A 215 13.48 -24.04 -6.01
N SER A 216 12.81 -23.53 -7.03
CA SER A 216 13.39 -22.47 -7.86
C SER A 216 13.58 -21.20 -7.05
N VAL A 217 14.48 -20.29 -7.47
CA VAL A 217 14.73 -18.99 -6.82
C VAL A 217 13.43 -18.19 -6.64
N THR A 218 12.59 -18.13 -7.68
CA THR A 218 11.29 -17.45 -7.63
C THR A 218 10.34 -18.06 -6.58
N ASN A 219 10.32 -19.41 -6.48
CA ASN A 219 9.49 -20.07 -5.47
C ASN A 219 10.04 -19.88 -4.06
N ALA A 220 11.35 -19.95 -3.89
CA ALA A 220 12.02 -19.72 -2.62
C ALA A 220 11.80 -18.29 -2.12
N SER A 221 12.05 -17.27 -2.96
CA SER A 221 11.82 -15.86 -2.65
C SER A 221 10.36 -15.59 -2.30
N GLY A 222 9.42 -16.15 -3.08
CA GLY A 222 7.99 -16.00 -2.78
C GLY A 222 7.58 -16.64 -1.45
N MET A 223 8.15 -17.81 -1.07
CA MET A 223 7.86 -18.41 0.23
C MET A 223 8.48 -17.61 1.39
N ILE A 224 9.68 -17.05 1.21
CA ILE A 224 10.32 -16.17 2.21
C ILE A 224 9.45 -14.91 2.43
N SER A 225 8.93 -14.31 1.35
CA SER A 225 8.00 -13.18 1.46
C SER A 225 6.72 -13.56 2.21
N TYR A 226 6.16 -14.73 1.94
CA TYR A 226 4.98 -15.23 2.66
C TYR A 226 5.25 -15.53 4.13
N LYS A 227 6.50 -15.91 4.48
CA LYS A 227 6.87 -16.07 5.89
C LYS A 227 6.65 -14.79 6.68
N GLY A 228 7.02 -13.62 6.12
CA GLY A 228 6.76 -12.34 6.77
C GLY A 228 5.26 -12.09 7.06
N TYR A 229 4.36 -12.50 6.16
CA TYR A 229 2.91 -12.42 6.43
C TYR A 229 2.49 -13.34 7.58
N MET A 230 3.02 -14.57 7.64
CA MET A 230 2.70 -15.53 8.72
C MET A 230 3.26 -15.06 10.06
N ASP A 231 4.52 -14.59 10.10
CA ASP A 231 5.17 -14.10 11.32
C ASP A 231 4.45 -12.86 11.92
N HIS A 232 3.73 -12.11 11.08
CA HIS A 232 2.99 -10.91 11.47
C HIS A 232 1.49 -11.12 11.65
N SER A 233 1.04 -12.37 11.76
CA SER A 233 -0.37 -12.74 11.94
C SER A 233 -0.53 -13.90 12.89
N ASP A 234 -1.74 -14.07 13.44
CA ASP A 234 -2.10 -15.18 14.31
C ASP A 234 -2.40 -16.44 13.46
N SER A 235 -1.38 -16.93 12.75
CA SER A 235 -1.48 -18.05 11.81
C SER A 235 -0.54 -19.23 12.13
N SER A 236 -0.14 -19.39 13.42
CA SER A 236 0.74 -20.47 13.86
C SER A 236 0.19 -21.87 13.51
N GLY A 237 -1.08 -22.14 13.85
CA GLY A 237 -1.70 -23.42 13.52
C GLY A 237 -1.80 -23.70 12.01
N PHE A 238 -1.96 -22.65 11.17
CA PHE A 238 -1.88 -22.80 9.73
C PHE A 238 -0.43 -23.15 9.29
N TYR A 239 0.57 -22.46 9.85
CA TYR A 239 1.97 -22.71 9.56
C TYR A 239 2.36 -24.14 9.90
N GLU A 240 2.06 -24.61 11.11
CA GLU A 240 2.36 -25.96 11.58
C GLU A 240 1.73 -27.05 10.70
N LYS A 241 0.47 -26.86 10.30
CA LYS A 241 -0.27 -27.86 9.51
C LYS A 241 0.05 -27.84 8.02
N TRP A 242 0.24 -26.66 7.42
CA TRP A 242 0.22 -26.50 5.97
C TRP A 242 1.54 -26.03 5.35
N VAL A 243 2.53 -25.69 6.16
CA VAL A 243 3.81 -25.15 5.68
C VAL A 243 5.00 -25.92 6.25
N GLN A 244 5.05 -26.04 7.57
CA GLN A 244 6.19 -26.65 8.26
C GLN A 244 6.52 -28.07 7.79
N PRO A 245 5.55 -28.99 7.52
CA PRO A 245 5.87 -30.32 7.02
C PRO A 245 6.47 -30.36 5.62
N PHE A 246 6.32 -29.30 4.85
CA PHE A 246 6.70 -29.23 3.44
C PHE A 246 7.91 -28.34 3.17
N ILE A 247 8.26 -27.43 4.09
CA ILE A 247 9.21 -26.33 3.81
C ILE A 247 10.24 -26.20 4.94
N ASN A 248 11.51 -26.24 4.53
CA ASN A 248 12.61 -25.78 5.38
C ASN A 248 13.09 -24.41 4.91
N PHE A 249 12.79 -23.37 5.70
CA PHE A 249 13.15 -21.97 5.36
C PHE A 249 14.66 -21.71 5.36
N LYS A 250 15.48 -22.49 6.09
CA LYS A 250 16.94 -22.37 6.02
C LYS A 250 17.43 -22.75 4.62
N VAL A 251 16.91 -23.85 4.05
CA VAL A 251 17.22 -24.29 2.69
C VAL A 251 16.78 -23.23 1.66
N LEU A 252 15.55 -22.70 1.78
CA LEU A 252 15.07 -21.69 0.85
C LEU A 252 15.91 -20.40 0.87
N LYS A 253 16.33 -19.96 2.05
CA LYS A 253 17.26 -18.81 2.18
C LYS A 253 18.59 -19.09 1.51
N GLY A 254 19.13 -20.32 1.64
CA GLY A 254 20.34 -20.74 0.95
C GLY A 254 20.23 -20.67 -0.58
N VAL A 255 19.10 -21.11 -1.14
CA VAL A 255 18.83 -21.03 -2.60
C VAL A 255 18.91 -19.59 -3.09
N VAL A 256 18.22 -18.66 -2.39
CA VAL A 256 18.18 -17.23 -2.79
C VAL A 256 19.56 -16.57 -2.59
N SER A 257 20.25 -16.86 -1.48
CA SER A 257 21.58 -16.29 -1.20
C SER A 257 22.63 -16.73 -2.20
N ASN A 258 22.62 -18.00 -2.61
CA ASN A 258 23.56 -18.50 -3.61
C ASN A 258 23.35 -17.87 -4.98
N GLU A 259 22.11 -17.65 -5.39
CA GLU A 259 21.80 -16.96 -6.64
C GLU A 259 22.22 -15.50 -6.62
N ASN A 260 21.94 -14.79 -5.53
CA ASN A 260 22.39 -13.40 -5.37
C ASN A 260 23.92 -13.29 -5.44
N ARG A 261 24.65 -14.24 -4.84
CA ARG A 261 26.12 -14.28 -4.93
C ARG A 261 26.63 -14.49 -6.36
N LYS A 262 25.96 -15.35 -7.16
CA LYS A 262 26.28 -15.56 -8.57
C LYS A 262 26.06 -14.30 -9.39
N GLN A 263 24.92 -13.62 -9.20
CA GLN A 263 24.59 -12.37 -9.90
C GLN A 263 25.57 -11.23 -9.54
N CYS A 264 25.93 -11.07 -8.26
CA CYS A 264 26.94 -10.09 -7.85
C CYS A 264 28.31 -10.37 -8.48
N LYS A 265 28.75 -11.64 -8.52
CA LYS A 265 30.03 -11.98 -9.17
C LYS A 265 30.00 -11.69 -10.68
N ALA A 266 28.92 -11.96 -11.36
CA ALA A 266 28.75 -11.64 -12.78
C ALA A 266 28.78 -10.13 -13.05
N LEU A 267 28.17 -9.30 -12.19
CA LEU A 267 28.20 -7.84 -12.29
C LEU A 267 29.59 -7.23 -11.98
N CYS A 268 30.39 -7.87 -11.13
CA CYS A 268 31.75 -7.41 -10.82
C CYS A 268 32.79 -7.88 -11.86
N ALA A 269 32.41 -8.83 -12.73
CA ALA A 269 33.28 -9.35 -13.78
C ALA A 269 33.01 -8.72 -15.19
N ALA A 270 31.97 -7.91 -15.29
CA ALA A 270 31.61 -7.10 -16.47
C ALA A 270 32.02 -5.63 -16.29
#